data_1806ac75dfd55999fe83ba9cb22ac732
#
_entry.id   1806ac75dfd55999fe83ba9cb22ac732
#
_cell.length_a   1.000
_cell.length_b   1.000
_cell.length_c   1.000
_cell.angle_alpha   90.00
_cell.angle_beta   90.00
_cell.angle_gamma   90.00
#
_symmetry.space_group_name_H-M   'P 1'
#
loop_
_entity.id
_entity.type
_entity.pdbx_description
1 polymer ?
#
loop_
_entity_poly.entity_id
_entity_poly.type
_entity_poly.pdbx_seq_one_letter_code
_entity_poly.pdbx_strand_id
1 'polypeptide(L)' 'VSVEGIDLDVIIEKVSTLFNDAVINDLDGIKFSWDEKWVHLRKSNTEPILRIYAEAQNKDLALDLISKTKSII' A
#
# COMPACT_ATOMS: atom_id res chain seq x y z
N VAL A 1 -4.11 3.58 -8.73
CA VAL A 1 -5.09 4.45 -8.07
C VAL A 1 -4.70 5.91 -8.29
N SER A 2 -5.64 6.72 -8.74
CA SER A 2 -5.40 8.16 -8.88
C SER A 2 -5.30 8.83 -7.52
N VAL A 3 -4.26 9.64 -7.32
CA VAL A 3 -4.04 10.41 -6.08
C VAL A 3 -3.96 11.90 -6.35
N GLU A 4 -4.49 12.34 -7.47
CA GLU A 4 -4.53 13.76 -7.83
C GLU A 4 -5.30 14.56 -6.77
N GLY A 5 -4.67 15.60 -6.26
CA GLY A 5 -5.24 16.43 -5.20
C GLY A 5 -5.22 15.83 -3.80
N ILE A 6 -4.61 14.65 -3.64
CA ILE A 6 -4.51 13.97 -2.34
C ILE A 6 -3.06 14.05 -1.84
N ASP A 7 -2.90 14.38 -0.54
CA ASP A 7 -1.59 14.38 0.10
C ASP A 7 -1.14 12.93 0.33
N LEU A 8 -0.01 12.56 -0.27
CA LEU A 8 0.53 11.21 -0.17
C LEU A 8 0.92 10.85 1.26
N ASP A 9 1.43 11.82 2.04
CA ASP A 9 1.78 11.59 3.43
C ASP A 9 0.56 11.22 4.27
N VAL A 10 -0.60 11.80 3.98
CA VAL A 10 -1.87 11.44 4.64
C VAL A 10 -2.28 10.01 4.28
N ILE A 11 -2.13 9.62 3.02
CA ILE A 11 -2.41 8.24 2.58
C ILE A 11 -1.51 7.26 3.32
N ILE A 12 -0.22 7.51 3.38
CA ILE A 12 0.76 6.65 4.05
C ILE A 12 0.42 6.52 5.54
N GLU A 13 0.04 7.61 6.19
CA GLU A 13 -0.36 7.59 7.59
C GLU A 13 -1.59 6.71 7.81
N LYS A 14 -2.61 6.84 6.96
CA LYS A 14 -3.82 6.02 7.03
C LYS A 14 -3.52 4.54 6.82
N VAL A 15 -2.70 4.20 5.84
CA VAL A 15 -2.32 2.81 5.55
C VAL A 15 -1.48 2.26 6.70
N SER A 16 -0.58 3.04 7.26
CA SER A 16 0.23 2.64 8.41
C SER A 16 -0.63 2.33 9.64
N THR A 17 -1.71 3.07 9.83
CA THR A 17 -2.67 2.81 10.91
C THR A 17 -3.45 1.52 10.63
N LEU A 18 -3.87 1.30 9.40
CA LEU A 18 -4.58 0.08 9.00
C LEU A 18 -3.72 -1.17 9.21
N PHE A 19 -2.44 -1.09 8.84
CA PHE A 19 -1.48 -2.20 8.92
C PHE A 19 -0.47 -2.00 10.06
N ASN A 20 -0.95 -1.64 11.23
CA ASN A 20 -0.10 -1.27 12.35
C ASN A 20 0.70 -2.45 12.95
N ASP A 21 0.37 -3.67 12.58
CA ASP A 21 1.08 -4.90 12.98
C ASP A 21 2.15 -5.33 11.97
N ALA A 22 2.26 -4.65 10.85
CA ALA A 22 3.23 -4.99 9.81
C ALA A 22 4.62 -4.43 10.10
N VAL A 23 5.63 -5.08 9.53
CA VAL A 23 6.98 -4.51 9.44
C VAL A 23 7.00 -3.52 8.29
N ILE A 24 7.46 -2.30 8.54
CA ILE A 24 7.45 -1.21 7.57
C ILE A 24 8.86 -1.00 7.03
N ASN A 25 8.97 -0.93 5.68
CA ASN A 25 10.19 -0.58 4.98
C ASN A 25 9.86 0.54 3.99
N ASP A 26 10.53 1.68 4.12
CA ASP A 26 10.30 2.87 3.30
C ASP A 26 11.47 3.26 2.40
N LEU A 27 12.38 2.34 2.12
CA LEU A 27 13.55 2.61 1.27
C LEU A 27 13.16 2.95 -0.17
N ASP A 28 12.13 2.30 -0.71
CA ASP A 28 11.63 2.54 -2.06
C ASP A 28 10.10 2.46 -2.01
N GLY A 29 9.46 3.62 -1.99
CA GLY A 29 8.05 3.67 -1.66
C GLY A 29 7.84 3.25 -0.21
N ILE A 30 6.73 2.61 0.10
CA ILE A 30 6.50 2.07 1.43
C ILE A 30 5.95 0.64 1.34
N LYS A 31 6.57 -0.28 2.06
CA LYS A 31 6.22 -1.70 2.05
C LYS A 31 5.81 -2.13 3.46
N PHE A 32 4.67 -2.76 3.56
CA PHE A 32 4.16 -3.37 4.78
C PHE A 32 4.26 -4.88 4.63
N SER A 33 4.98 -5.54 5.54
CA SER A 33 5.27 -6.96 5.44
C SER A 33 4.85 -7.73 6.69
N TRP A 34 4.33 -8.92 6.47
CA TRP A 34 4.07 -9.94 7.48
C TRP A 34 4.84 -11.21 7.09
N ASP A 35 4.75 -12.27 7.86
CA ASP A 35 5.55 -13.49 7.62
C ASP A 35 5.33 -14.09 6.22
N GLU A 36 4.08 -14.07 5.72
CA GLU A 36 3.72 -14.75 4.49
C GLU A 36 3.03 -13.86 3.46
N LYS A 37 3.04 -12.55 3.67
CA LYS A 37 2.39 -11.59 2.77
C LYS A 37 3.02 -10.22 2.89
N TRP A 38 2.84 -9.42 1.83
CA TRP A 38 3.27 -8.01 1.87
C TRP A 38 2.40 -7.20 0.92
N VAL A 39 2.35 -5.89 1.17
CA VAL A 39 1.78 -4.89 0.26
C VAL A 39 2.76 -3.73 0.12
N HIS A 40 2.96 -3.27 -1.10
CA HIS A 40 3.92 -2.22 -1.43
C HIS A 40 3.22 -1.11 -2.20
N LEU A 41 3.37 0.12 -1.72
CA LEU A 41 2.81 1.32 -2.34
C LEU A 41 3.95 2.13 -2.94
N ARG A 42 3.85 2.43 -4.24
CA ARG A 42 4.81 3.25 -4.95
C ARG A 42 4.12 4.37 -5.70
N LYS A 43 4.61 5.58 -5.54
CA LYS A 43 4.16 6.73 -6.31
C LYS A 43 4.81 6.70 -7.70
N SER A 44 4.01 6.95 -8.75
CA SER A 44 4.56 7.18 -10.08
C SER A 44 5.27 8.55 -10.13
N ASN A 45 6.43 8.61 -10.80
CA ASN A 45 7.18 9.86 -10.96
C ASN A 45 6.60 10.78 -12.03
N THR A 46 5.77 10.25 -12.93
CA THR A 46 5.28 10.98 -14.11
C THR A 46 3.79 11.26 -14.09
N GLU A 47 3.03 10.57 -13.24
CA GLU A 47 1.58 10.66 -13.19
C GLU A 47 1.10 10.73 -11.75
N PRO A 48 -0.07 11.37 -11.48
CA PRO A 48 -0.62 11.43 -10.13
C PRO A 48 -1.33 10.11 -9.76
N ILE A 49 -0.61 9.00 -9.85
CA ILE A 49 -1.12 7.68 -9.50
C ILE A 49 -0.25 7.02 -8.44
N LEU A 50 -0.89 6.23 -7.61
CA LEU A 50 -0.26 5.38 -6.63
C LEU A 50 -0.37 3.93 -7.11
N ARG A 51 0.75 3.24 -7.24
CA ARG A 51 0.79 1.84 -7.61
C ARG A 51 0.77 0.99 -6.35
N ILE A 52 -0.09 -0.02 -6.34
CA ILE A 52 -0.23 -0.93 -5.22
C ILE A 52 0.11 -2.34 -5.69
N TYR A 53 1.12 -2.93 -5.07
CA TYR A 53 1.56 -4.31 -5.34
C TYR A 53 1.32 -5.13 -4.08
N ALA A 54 0.89 -6.36 -4.23
CA ALA A 54 0.71 -7.26 -3.10
C ALA A 54 1.05 -8.69 -3.48
N GLU A 55 1.56 -9.44 -2.51
CA GLU A 55 1.79 -10.86 -2.63
C GLU A 55 1.36 -11.53 -1.34
N ALA A 56 0.76 -12.72 -1.46
CA ALA A 56 0.29 -13.52 -0.34
C ALA A 56 0.33 -15.00 -0.74
N GLN A 57 -0.13 -15.89 0.12
CA GLN A 57 -0.16 -17.33 -0.16
C GLN A 57 -1.02 -17.70 -1.36
N ASN A 58 -2.06 -16.93 -1.62
CA ASN A 58 -2.91 -17.11 -2.78
C ASN A 58 -3.41 -15.76 -3.31
N LYS A 59 -4.02 -15.80 -4.50
CA LYS A 59 -4.51 -14.60 -5.18
C LYS A 59 -5.58 -13.87 -4.38
N ASP A 60 -6.48 -14.58 -3.73
CA ASP A 60 -7.58 -13.97 -2.98
C ASP A 60 -7.07 -13.15 -1.80
N LEU A 61 -6.07 -13.64 -1.10
CA LEU A 61 -5.45 -12.91 0.01
C LEU A 61 -4.69 -11.67 -0.47
N ALA A 62 -4.01 -11.78 -1.62
CA ALA A 62 -3.33 -10.64 -2.22
C ALA A 62 -4.31 -9.57 -2.66
N LEU A 63 -5.41 -9.95 -3.29
CA LEU A 63 -6.48 -9.04 -3.69
C LEU A 63 -7.15 -8.37 -2.49
N ASP A 64 -7.31 -9.10 -1.39
CA ASP A 64 -7.84 -8.55 -0.14
C ASP A 64 -6.97 -7.43 0.40
N LEU A 65 -5.65 -7.60 0.41
CA LEU A 65 -4.70 -6.55 0.82
C LEU A 65 -4.84 -5.31 -0.04
N ILE A 66 -4.93 -5.48 -1.36
CA ILE A 66 -5.11 -4.38 -2.30
C ILE A 66 -6.44 -3.68 -2.06
N SER A 67 -7.52 -4.43 -1.88
CA SER A 67 -8.85 -3.90 -1.63
C SER A 67 -8.92 -3.09 -0.33
N LYS A 68 -8.34 -3.59 0.74
CA LYS A 68 -8.26 -2.88 2.02
C LYS A 68 -7.50 -1.56 1.88
N THR A 69 -6.39 -1.59 1.17
CA THR A 69 -5.58 -0.39 0.92
C THR A 69 -6.38 0.65 0.13
N LYS A 70 -7.05 0.22 -0.94
CA LYS A 70 -7.87 1.13 -1.77
C LYS A 70 -9.04 1.74 -1.00
N SER A 71 -9.59 1.03 -0.03
CA SER A 71 -10.77 1.48 0.71
C SER A 71 -10.55 2.73 1.54
N ILE A 72 -9.29 3.05 1.85
CA ILE A 72 -8.93 4.20 2.70
C ILE A 72 -8.26 5.34 1.92
N ILE A 73 -8.12 5.18 0.62
CA ILE A 73 -7.55 6.23 -0.25
C ILE A 73 -8.63 7.18 -0.82
#